data_2447d21dc07d096639acc22029183293
#
_entry.id   2447d21dc07d096639acc22029183293
#
_cell.length_a   1.000
_cell.length_b   1.000
_cell.length_c   1.000
_cell.angle_alpha   90.00
_cell.angle_beta   90.00
_cell.angle_gamma   90.00
#
_symmetry.space_group_name_H-M   'P 1'
#
loop_
_entity.id
_entity.type
_entity.pdbx_description
1 polymer ?
#
loop_
_entity_poly.entity_id
_entity_poly.type
_entity_poly.pdbx_seq_one_letter_code
_entity_poly.pdbx_strand_id
1 'polypeptide(L)'
;MAGALAALGIASLANPLLTARATIVDWATLGRPADEWRAALLTSANAVPALAAAPLARDLPVYTVGDSTAAAVRAAGFTDTVSADGDANALAALVRRARAPADGPLLYLAGAEVAGDLAAQLGQDGFTARRVDVYRMVAARALAPATVTALADGALSAAALMSRRAAEVFVNLVTAAA
;
A
#
# COMPACT_ATOMS: atom_id res chain seq x y z
N MET A 1 -4.78 5.06 -14.00
CA MET A 1 -6.00 4.61 -14.74
C MET A 1 -6.65 5.75 -15.51
N ALA A 2 -7.00 6.89 -14.92
CA ALA A 2 -7.62 8.01 -15.65
C ALA A 2 -6.79 8.47 -16.87
N GLY A 3 -5.48 8.60 -16.76
CA GLY A 3 -4.61 8.95 -17.88
C GLY A 3 -4.59 7.91 -19.01
N ALA A 4 -4.67 6.62 -18.68
CA ALA A 4 -4.74 5.56 -19.70
C ALA A 4 -6.10 5.58 -20.46
N LEU A 5 -7.19 5.89 -19.76
CA LEU A 5 -8.50 6.05 -20.39
C LEU A 5 -8.54 7.29 -21.29
N ALA A 6 -7.97 8.40 -20.83
CA ALA A 6 -7.85 9.61 -21.63
C ALA A 6 -7.06 9.41 -22.93
N ALA A 7 -5.99 8.62 -22.88
CA ALA A 7 -5.19 8.26 -24.07
C ALA A 7 -5.99 7.43 -25.09
N LEU A 8 -7.07 6.77 -24.66
CA LEU A 8 -8.01 6.04 -25.51
C LEU A 8 -9.23 6.89 -25.92
N GLY A 9 -9.24 8.20 -25.62
CA GLY A 9 -10.37 9.09 -25.90
C GLY A 9 -11.58 8.86 -24.99
N ILE A 10 -11.41 8.11 -23.88
CA ILE A 10 -12.50 7.81 -22.94
C ILE A 10 -12.52 8.88 -21.85
N ALA A 11 -13.59 9.66 -21.80
CA ALA A 11 -13.83 10.58 -20.70
C ALA A 11 -14.07 9.80 -19.40
N SER A 12 -13.45 10.20 -18.32
CA SER A 12 -13.58 9.52 -17.03
C SER A 12 -13.78 10.49 -15.88
N LEU A 13 -14.67 10.12 -14.95
CA LEU A 13 -14.94 10.83 -13.72
C LEU A 13 -14.36 10.02 -12.55
N ALA A 14 -13.36 10.58 -11.87
CA ALA A 14 -12.73 9.91 -10.75
C ALA A 14 -13.52 10.17 -9.45
N ASN A 15 -13.89 9.09 -8.75
CA ASN A 15 -14.55 9.16 -7.45
C ASN A 15 -13.82 8.23 -6.47
N PRO A 16 -12.88 8.73 -5.65
CA PRO A 16 -12.19 7.90 -4.67
C PRO A 16 -13.15 7.34 -3.62
N LEU A 17 -13.38 6.03 -3.65
CA LEU A 17 -14.26 5.31 -2.72
C LEU A 17 -13.53 4.84 -1.46
N LEU A 18 -12.21 4.69 -1.56
CA LEU A 18 -11.33 4.30 -0.47
C LEU A 18 -10.14 5.24 -0.44
N THR A 19 -9.83 5.78 0.73
CA THR A 19 -8.69 6.68 0.94
C THR A 19 -7.78 6.12 2.02
N ALA A 20 -6.49 6.05 1.76
CA ALA A 20 -5.50 5.70 2.76
C ALA A 20 -5.39 6.84 3.79
N ARG A 21 -5.52 6.49 5.07
CA ARG A 21 -5.27 7.39 6.20
C ARG A 21 -4.09 6.88 6.99
N ALA A 22 -3.10 7.74 7.17
CA ALA A 22 -1.92 7.39 7.97
C ALA A 22 -2.32 7.05 9.43
N THR A 23 -1.64 6.06 9.98
CA THR A 23 -1.65 5.76 11.40
C THR A 23 -0.42 6.42 12.02
N ILE A 24 -0.58 7.07 13.16
CA ILE A 24 0.56 7.63 13.90
C ILE A 24 1.33 6.45 14.48
N VAL A 25 2.61 6.35 14.15
CA VAL A 25 3.52 5.33 14.66
C VAL A 25 4.46 5.98 15.66
N ASP A 26 4.46 5.49 16.87
CA ASP A 26 5.50 5.81 17.83
C ASP A 26 6.69 4.88 17.61
N TRP A 27 7.66 5.34 16.86
CA TRP A 27 8.86 4.58 16.49
C TRP A 27 9.70 4.14 17.70
N ALA A 28 9.64 4.89 18.81
CA ALA A 28 10.36 4.54 20.02
C ALA A 28 9.80 3.29 20.70
N THR A 29 8.51 3.01 20.52
CA THR A 29 7.85 1.84 21.12
C THR A 29 8.05 0.54 20.37
N LEU A 30 8.74 0.55 19.22
CA LEU A 30 9.04 -0.68 18.48
C LEU A 30 10.02 -1.62 19.20
N GLY A 31 10.59 -1.14 20.31
CA GLY A 31 11.46 -1.94 21.20
C GLY A 31 12.84 -2.25 20.61
N ARG A 32 13.21 -1.55 19.53
CA ARG A 32 14.52 -1.67 18.88
C ARG A 32 15.03 -0.32 18.39
N PRO A 33 16.34 -0.03 18.51
CA PRO A 33 16.99 1.08 17.85
C PRO A 33 16.81 1.03 16.33
N ALA A 34 16.82 2.18 15.69
CA ALA A 34 16.61 2.30 14.24
C ALA A 34 17.69 1.60 13.40
N ASP A 35 18.91 1.54 13.90
CA ASP A 35 20.08 0.93 13.29
C ASP A 35 20.14 -0.59 13.42
N GLU A 36 19.26 -1.19 14.21
CA GLU A 36 19.14 -2.65 14.30
C GLU A 36 18.33 -3.26 13.15
N TRP A 37 17.49 -2.49 12.46
CA TRP A 37 16.74 -2.99 11.32
C TRP A 37 17.67 -3.28 10.13
N ARG A 38 17.49 -4.41 9.48
CA ARG A 38 18.33 -4.86 8.35
C ARG A 38 17.68 -4.66 6.98
N ALA A 39 16.37 -4.54 6.93
CA ALA A 39 15.63 -4.11 5.75
C ALA A 39 14.21 -3.66 6.13
N ALA A 40 13.59 -2.88 5.26
CA ALA A 40 12.17 -2.57 5.31
C ALA A 40 11.41 -3.27 4.17
N LEU A 41 10.18 -3.70 4.44
CA LEU A 41 9.30 -4.40 3.49
C LEU A 41 8.03 -3.58 3.29
N LEU A 42 7.64 -3.34 2.04
CA LEU A 42 6.42 -2.61 1.69
C LEU A 42 5.62 -3.35 0.62
N THR A 43 4.34 -3.59 0.90
CA THR A 43 3.39 -4.17 -0.06
C THR A 43 2.53 -3.10 -0.77
N SER A 44 2.68 -1.82 -0.41
CA SER A 44 1.92 -0.72 -1.01
C SER A 44 2.66 0.61 -0.87
N ALA A 45 2.53 1.46 -1.89
CA ALA A 45 3.02 2.84 -1.86
C ALA A 45 2.35 3.69 -0.75
N ASN A 46 1.19 3.28 -0.24
CA ASN A 46 0.53 3.95 0.89
C ASN A 46 1.36 3.91 2.19
N ALA A 47 2.33 3.00 2.32
CA ALA A 47 3.23 2.93 3.46
C ALA A 47 4.45 3.87 3.35
N VAL A 48 4.73 4.42 2.15
CA VAL A 48 5.91 5.26 1.91
C VAL A 48 5.96 6.52 2.77
N PRO A 49 4.85 7.25 3.04
CA PRO A 49 4.90 8.39 3.94
C PRO A 49 5.39 8.02 5.36
N ALA A 50 4.98 6.86 5.87
CA ALA A 50 5.44 6.38 7.18
C ALA A 50 6.91 5.95 7.14
N LEU A 51 7.35 5.27 6.08
CA LEU A 51 8.75 4.94 5.87
C LEU A 51 9.62 6.21 5.83
N ALA A 52 9.17 7.25 5.12
CA ALA A 52 9.89 8.52 5.01
C ALA A 52 10.02 9.26 6.34
N ALA A 53 9.01 9.14 7.21
CA ALA A 53 8.98 9.72 8.55
C ALA A 53 9.70 8.88 9.61
N ALA A 54 10.02 7.61 9.30
CA ALA A 54 10.73 6.73 10.21
C ALA A 54 12.18 7.20 10.40
N PRO A 55 12.77 7.04 11.60
CA PRO A 55 14.15 7.38 11.88
C PRO A 55 15.13 6.33 11.32
N LEU A 56 14.96 5.96 10.06
CA LEU A 56 15.74 4.93 9.37
C LEU A 56 16.81 5.57 8.47
N ALA A 57 17.94 4.90 8.34
CA ALA A 57 18.99 5.29 7.41
C ALA A 57 18.48 5.20 5.95
N ARG A 58 18.89 6.13 5.09
CA ARG A 58 18.41 6.18 3.69
C ARG A 58 19.05 5.13 2.79
N ASP A 59 20.10 4.49 3.24
CA ASP A 59 20.76 3.33 2.62
C ASP A 59 20.24 1.99 3.17
N LEU A 60 19.28 2.01 4.12
CA LEU A 60 18.61 0.80 4.54
C LEU A 60 17.95 0.12 3.33
N PRO A 61 18.23 -1.18 3.08
CA PRO A 61 17.58 -1.91 2.00
C PRO A 61 16.06 -1.93 2.14
N VAL A 62 15.35 -1.58 1.06
CA VAL A 62 13.88 -1.60 1.02
C VAL A 62 13.42 -2.53 -0.08
N TYR A 63 12.65 -3.55 0.29
CA TYR A 63 12.05 -4.52 -0.64
C TYR A 63 10.57 -4.22 -0.81
N THR A 64 10.10 -4.16 -2.06
CA THR A 64 8.71 -3.82 -2.38
C THR A 64 8.08 -4.87 -3.27
N VAL A 65 6.75 -5.00 -3.26
CA VAL A 65 6.04 -5.93 -4.14
C VAL A 65 6.14 -5.53 -5.60
N GLY A 66 6.11 -4.25 -5.94
CA GLY A 66 6.07 -3.81 -7.34
C GLY A 66 6.75 -2.48 -7.58
N ASP A 67 7.02 -2.20 -8.86
CA ASP A 67 7.82 -1.07 -9.33
C ASP A 67 7.25 0.29 -8.95
N SER A 68 5.92 0.44 -8.93
CA SER A 68 5.29 1.70 -8.51
C SER A 68 5.60 2.04 -7.06
N THR A 69 5.63 1.03 -6.18
CA THR A 69 6.01 1.21 -4.77
C THR A 69 7.51 1.49 -4.67
N ALA A 70 8.34 0.78 -5.44
CA ALA A 70 9.78 1.01 -5.48
C ALA A 70 10.13 2.42 -5.95
N ALA A 71 9.45 2.91 -6.99
CA ALA A 71 9.64 4.28 -7.48
C ALA A 71 9.28 5.33 -6.42
N ALA A 72 8.18 5.12 -5.69
CA ALA A 72 7.79 6.01 -4.60
C ALA A 72 8.79 5.99 -3.43
N VAL A 73 9.36 4.82 -3.09
CA VAL A 73 10.40 4.66 -2.06
C VAL A 73 11.67 5.41 -2.46
N ARG A 74 12.12 5.28 -3.73
CA ARG A 74 13.28 6.02 -4.24
C ARG A 74 13.04 7.53 -4.24
N ALA A 75 11.83 7.97 -4.62
CA ALA A 75 11.45 9.38 -4.57
C ALA A 75 11.44 9.94 -3.12
N ALA A 76 11.23 9.07 -2.12
CA ALA A 76 11.34 9.41 -0.70
C ALA A 76 12.81 9.41 -0.18
N GLY A 77 13.80 9.18 -1.05
CA GLY A 77 15.22 9.31 -0.76
C GLY A 77 15.92 8.02 -0.32
N PHE A 78 15.29 6.85 -0.42
CA PHE A 78 15.95 5.57 -0.14
C PHE A 78 16.74 5.08 -1.36
N THR A 79 18.03 4.82 -1.18
CA THR A 79 18.97 4.53 -2.28
C THR A 79 19.03 3.05 -2.62
N ASP A 80 18.86 2.16 -1.65
CA ASP A 80 18.86 0.70 -1.86
C ASP A 80 17.41 0.17 -1.87
N THR A 81 16.80 0.15 -3.07
CA THR A 81 15.40 -0.26 -3.22
C THR A 81 15.27 -1.28 -4.36
N VAL A 82 14.69 -2.45 -4.03
CA VAL A 82 14.46 -3.55 -4.97
C VAL A 82 12.97 -3.90 -5.03
N SER A 83 12.45 -4.05 -6.25
CA SER A 83 11.09 -4.54 -6.51
C SER A 83 11.08 -6.05 -6.72
N ALA A 84 10.10 -6.74 -6.19
CA ALA A 84 9.84 -8.15 -6.47
C ALA A 84 9.09 -8.36 -7.79
N ASP A 85 8.53 -7.28 -8.35
CA ASP A 85 7.71 -7.26 -9.57
C ASP A 85 6.59 -8.32 -9.54
N GLY A 86 5.84 -8.36 -8.42
CA GLY A 86 4.81 -9.37 -8.23
C GLY A 86 3.89 -9.08 -7.05
N ASP A 87 3.62 -10.11 -6.28
CA ASP A 87 2.75 -10.09 -5.11
C ASP A 87 3.53 -10.27 -3.78
N ALA A 88 2.82 -10.50 -2.68
CA ALA A 88 3.45 -10.75 -1.38
C ALA A 88 4.32 -12.02 -1.37
N ASN A 89 3.97 -13.05 -2.17
CA ASN A 89 4.76 -14.27 -2.28
C ASN A 89 6.07 -14.01 -3.05
N ALA A 90 6.00 -13.21 -4.12
CA ALA A 90 7.18 -12.76 -4.84
C ALA A 90 8.12 -11.94 -3.94
N LEU A 91 7.55 -11.05 -3.10
CA LEU A 91 8.31 -10.30 -2.11
C LEU A 91 8.98 -11.21 -1.08
N ALA A 92 8.26 -12.20 -0.53
CA ALA A 92 8.85 -13.18 0.38
C ALA A 92 9.99 -13.96 -0.30
N ALA A 93 9.81 -14.38 -1.56
CA ALA A 93 10.85 -15.07 -2.32
C ALA A 93 12.08 -14.18 -2.58
N LEU A 94 11.88 -12.88 -2.85
CA LEU A 94 12.96 -11.91 -2.97
C LEU A 94 13.75 -11.79 -1.67
N VAL A 95 13.07 -11.66 -0.52
CA VAL A 95 13.71 -11.57 0.79
C VAL A 95 14.57 -12.79 1.07
N ARG A 96 14.04 -14.01 0.82
CA ARG A 96 14.78 -15.27 1.01
C ARG A 96 16.06 -15.36 0.15
N ARG A 97 16.04 -14.77 -1.05
CA ARG A 97 17.24 -14.74 -1.92
C ARG A 97 18.26 -13.69 -1.50
N ALA A 98 17.78 -12.57 -0.96
CA ALA A 98 18.61 -11.41 -0.68
C ALA A 98 19.15 -11.38 0.74
N ARG A 99 18.56 -12.14 1.67
CA ARG A 99 18.85 -12.09 3.10
C ARG A 99 18.89 -13.49 3.70
N ALA A 100 19.67 -13.61 4.80
CA ALA A 100 19.61 -14.76 5.70
C ALA A 100 18.88 -14.38 6.99
N PRO A 101 18.18 -15.32 7.67
CA PRO A 101 17.54 -15.04 8.97
C PRO A 101 18.51 -14.50 10.03
N ALA A 102 19.78 -14.92 9.96
CA ALA A 102 20.85 -14.48 10.87
C ALA A 102 21.28 -13.02 10.64
N ASP A 103 20.93 -12.38 9.52
CA ASP A 103 21.33 -10.98 9.26
C ASP A 103 20.67 -10.01 10.26
N GLY A 104 19.51 -10.39 10.82
CA GLY A 104 18.79 -9.61 11.81
C GLY A 104 17.34 -9.27 11.41
N PRO A 105 16.68 -8.40 12.18
CA PRO A 105 15.24 -8.18 12.05
C PRO A 105 14.87 -7.35 10.82
N LEU A 106 13.67 -7.65 10.28
CA LEU A 106 13.04 -6.98 9.17
C LEU A 106 11.85 -6.14 9.68
N LEU A 107 11.66 -4.94 9.12
CA LEU A 107 10.55 -4.05 9.42
C LEU A 107 9.51 -4.12 8.29
N TYR A 108 8.34 -4.69 8.56
CA TYR A 108 7.24 -4.74 7.60
C TYR A 108 6.22 -3.63 7.84
N LEU A 109 6.20 -2.62 6.97
CA LEU A 109 5.25 -1.50 7.02
C LEU A 109 4.01 -1.86 6.20
N ALA A 110 2.89 -2.10 6.89
CA ALA A 110 1.66 -2.64 6.32
C ALA A 110 0.47 -1.69 6.47
N GLY A 111 -0.58 -1.96 5.70
CA GLY A 111 -1.92 -1.46 6.02
C GLY A 111 -2.59 -2.33 7.09
N ALA A 112 -3.50 -1.75 7.86
CA ALA A 112 -4.22 -2.49 8.91
C ALA A 112 -5.06 -3.66 8.32
N GLU A 113 -5.58 -3.49 7.09
CA GLU A 113 -6.45 -4.47 6.43
C GLU A 113 -5.74 -5.14 5.24
N VAL A 114 -4.55 -5.72 5.43
CA VAL A 114 -3.91 -6.51 4.36
C VAL A 114 -4.36 -7.96 4.38
N ALA A 115 -4.57 -8.52 3.19
CA ALA A 115 -4.77 -9.94 3.01
C ALA A 115 -3.43 -10.68 3.17
N GLY A 116 -3.41 -11.68 4.04
CA GLY A 116 -2.21 -12.47 4.33
C GLY A 116 -1.26 -11.81 5.33
N ASP A 117 -0.42 -12.63 5.94
CA ASP A 117 0.59 -12.19 6.90
C ASP A 117 1.99 -12.53 6.40
N LEU A 118 2.58 -11.58 5.66
CA LEU A 118 3.95 -11.69 5.17
C LEU A 118 4.97 -11.90 6.31
N ALA A 119 4.72 -11.29 7.49
CA ALA A 119 5.62 -11.46 8.62
C ALA A 119 5.56 -12.89 9.17
N ALA A 120 4.36 -13.47 9.30
CA ALA A 120 4.20 -14.87 9.69
C ALA A 120 4.80 -15.82 8.65
N GLN A 121 4.61 -15.55 7.34
CA GLN A 121 5.19 -16.33 6.26
C GLN A 121 6.73 -16.34 6.33
N LEU A 122 7.36 -15.19 6.52
CA LEU A 122 8.81 -15.10 6.68
C LEU A 122 9.27 -15.74 7.99
N GLY A 123 8.46 -15.66 9.06
CA GLY A 123 8.73 -16.34 10.33
C GLY A 123 8.84 -17.85 10.21
N GLN A 124 8.07 -18.49 9.32
CA GLN A 124 8.19 -19.93 9.04
C GLN A 124 9.57 -20.30 8.45
N ASP A 125 10.23 -19.36 7.79
CA ASP A 125 11.58 -19.51 7.23
C ASP A 125 12.67 -19.03 8.20
N GLY A 126 12.31 -18.73 9.45
CA GLY A 126 13.25 -18.34 10.51
C GLY A 126 13.57 -16.84 10.56
N PHE A 127 12.98 -16.00 9.70
CA PHE A 127 13.17 -14.55 9.77
C PHE A 127 12.41 -13.92 10.92
N THR A 128 13.01 -12.94 11.57
CA THR A 128 12.32 -12.06 12.52
C THR A 128 11.76 -10.86 11.75
N ALA A 129 10.47 -10.88 11.42
CA ALA A 129 9.81 -9.77 10.74
C ALA A 129 8.78 -9.10 11.68
N ARG A 130 8.96 -7.81 11.97
CA ARG A 130 8.03 -7.01 12.77
C ARG A 130 7.08 -6.26 11.87
N ARG A 131 5.79 -6.61 11.92
CA ARG A 131 4.72 -5.87 11.24
C ARG A 131 4.36 -4.62 12.05
N VAL A 132 4.19 -3.51 11.34
CA VAL A 132 3.69 -2.23 11.85
C VAL A 132 2.60 -1.72 10.92
N ASP A 133 1.40 -1.48 11.46
CA ASP A 133 0.29 -0.96 10.69
C ASP A 133 0.41 0.57 10.60
N VAL A 134 0.81 1.06 9.44
CA VAL A 134 1.16 2.47 9.20
C VAL A 134 0.07 3.26 8.48
N TYR A 135 -0.95 2.59 7.96
CA TYR A 135 -2.14 3.22 7.37
C TYR A 135 -3.35 2.29 7.45
N ARG A 136 -4.53 2.87 7.29
CA ARG A 136 -5.79 2.14 7.10
C ARG A 136 -6.58 2.71 5.94
N MET A 137 -7.36 1.87 5.27
CA MET A 137 -8.26 2.31 4.20
C MET A 137 -9.60 2.75 4.80
N VAL A 138 -9.98 4.00 4.56
CA VAL A 138 -11.26 4.57 5.02
C VAL A 138 -12.20 4.70 3.84
N ALA A 139 -13.41 4.16 3.99
CA ALA A 139 -14.46 4.28 2.98
C ALA A 139 -14.99 5.71 2.90
N ALA A 140 -15.31 6.16 1.69
CA ALA A 140 -16.06 7.39 1.46
C ALA A 140 -17.44 7.28 2.12
N ARG A 141 -17.95 8.42 2.60
CA ARG A 141 -19.29 8.51 3.20
C ARG A 141 -20.35 9.00 2.22
N ALA A 142 -19.93 9.55 1.10
CA ALA A 142 -20.77 10.01 0.01
C ALA A 142 -20.04 9.94 -1.33
N LEU A 143 -20.77 9.87 -2.42
CA LEU A 143 -20.22 10.09 -3.75
C LEU A 143 -19.93 11.58 -3.96
N ALA A 144 -18.94 11.88 -4.80
CA ALA A 144 -18.69 13.27 -5.21
C ALA A 144 -19.95 13.84 -5.91
N PRO A 145 -20.29 15.13 -5.71
CA PRO A 145 -21.48 15.73 -6.32
C PRO A 145 -21.57 15.53 -7.83
N ALA A 146 -20.46 15.69 -8.55
CA ALA A 146 -20.41 15.46 -9.99
C ALA A 146 -20.74 14.00 -10.37
N THR A 147 -20.38 13.02 -9.54
CA THR A 147 -20.72 11.60 -9.75
C THR A 147 -22.22 11.37 -9.52
N VAL A 148 -22.79 12.00 -8.50
CA VAL A 148 -24.23 11.91 -8.22
C VAL A 148 -25.04 12.48 -9.39
N THR A 149 -24.67 13.68 -9.87
CA THR A 149 -25.32 14.30 -11.05
C THR A 149 -25.20 13.39 -12.27
N ALA A 150 -24.00 12.90 -12.58
CA ALA A 150 -23.81 12.06 -13.77
C ALA A 150 -24.56 10.72 -13.70
N LEU A 151 -24.77 10.17 -12.49
CA LEU A 151 -25.62 8.99 -12.29
C LEU A 151 -27.09 9.31 -12.51
N ALA A 152 -27.60 10.42 -11.95
CA ALA A 152 -28.99 10.86 -12.09
C ALA A 152 -29.36 11.16 -13.55
N ASP A 153 -28.42 11.74 -14.29
CA ASP A 153 -28.61 12.10 -15.70
C ASP A 153 -28.41 10.90 -16.66
N GLY A 154 -28.05 9.71 -16.13
CA GLY A 154 -27.76 8.55 -16.97
C GLY A 154 -26.51 8.73 -17.86
N ALA A 155 -25.64 9.67 -17.52
CA ALA A 155 -24.47 10.03 -18.31
C ALA A 155 -23.29 9.06 -18.17
N LEU A 156 -23.35 8.07 -17.26
CA LEU A 156 -22.31 7.09 -17.04
C LEU A 156 -22.64 5.79 -17.76
N SER A 157 -21.78 5.38 -18.70
CA SER A 157 -21.92 4.12 -19.43
C SER A 157 -21.32 2.93 -18.66
N ALA A 158 -20.33 3.17 -17.77
CA ALA A 158 -19.65 2.12 -17.01
C ALA A 158 -19.02 2.67 -15.75
N ALA A 159 -18.81 1.79 -14.75
CA ALA A 159 -18.02 2.06 -13.56
C ALA A 159 -16.89 1.04 -13.45
N ALA A 160 -15.62 1.51 -13.35
CA ALA A 160 -14.47 0.68 -13.13
C ALA A 160 -14.12 0.64 -11.63
N LEU A 161 -14.23 -0.53 -11.01
CA LEU A 161 -14.01 -0.75 -9.58
C LEU A 161 -12.82 -1.69 -9.39
N MET A 162 -11.80 -1.23 -8.66
CA MET A 162 -10.49 -1.89 -8.59
C MET A 162 -10.41 -2.96 -7.48
N SER A 163 -11.45 -3.10 -6.66
CA SER A 163 -11.49 -4.11 -5.61
C SER A 163 -12.93 -4.41 -5.19
N ARG A 164 -13.15 -5.61 -4.62
CA ARG A 164 -14.44 -6.00 -4.04
C ARG A 164 -14.93 -4.97 -3.01
N ARG A 165 -14.06 -4.52 -2.11
CA ARG A 165 -14.42 -3.51 -1.10
C ARG A 165 -14.85 -2.17 -1.72
N ALA A 166 -14.18 -1.74 -2.80
CA ALA A 166 -14.61 -0.54 -3.53
C ALA A 166 -15.98 -0.73 -4.19
N ALA A 167 -16.27 -1.93 -4.73
CA ALA A 167 -17.59 -2.23 -5.29
C ALA A 167 -18.68 -2.20 -4.22
N GLU A 168 -18.45 -2.81 -3.07
CA GLU A 168 -19.39 -2.78 -1.94
C GLU A 168 -19.69 -1.35 -1.46
N VAL A 169 -18.65 -0.52 -1.31
CA VAL A 169 -18.82 0.91 -0.94
C VAL A 169 -19.61 1.65 -2.01
N PHE A 170 -19.30 1.45 -3.29
CA PHE A 170 -20.01 2.10 -4.39
C PHE A 170 -21.50 1.76 -4.39
N VAL A 171 -21.83 0.47 -4.33
CA VAL A 171 -23.23 0.02 -4.32
C VAL A 171 -24.00 0.62 -3.13
N ASN A 172 -23.42 0.58 -1.93
CA ASN A 172 -24.07 1.15 -0.75
C ASN A 172 -24.33 2.66 -0.89
N LEU A 173 -23.37 3.41 -1.46
CA LEU A 173 -23.50 4.86 -1.64
C LEU A 173 -24.51 5.21 -2.74
N VAL A 174 -24.59 4.45 -3.83
CA VAL A 174 -25.57 4.63 -4.89
C VAL A 174 -26.98 4.33 -4.36
N THR A 175 -27.16 3.20 -3.65
CA THR A 175 -28.46 2.84 -3.07
C THR A 175 -28.94 3.84 -2.03
N ALA A 176 -28.04 4.48 -1.28
CA ALA A 176 -28.40 5.49 -0.29
C ALA A 176 -28.70 6.87 -0.92
N ALA A 177 -28.30 7.09 -2.18
CA ALA A 177 -28.53 8.34 -2.92
C ALA A 177 -29.76 8.28 -3.86
N ALA A 178 -30.31 7.08 -4.11
CA ALA A 178 -31.51 6.83 -4.89
C ALA A 178 -32.79 7.02 -4.05
#